data_8dc3f9d94686e4b1a3933da2da4623f6
#
_entry.id   8dc3f9d94686e4b1a3933da2da4623f6
#
_cell.length_a   1.000
_cell.length_b   1.000
_cell.length_c   1.000
_cell.angle_alpha   90.00
_cell.angle_beta   90.00
_cell.angle_gamma   90.00
#
_symmetry.space_group_name_H-M   'P 1'
#
loop_
_entity.id
_entity.type
_entity.pdbx_description
1 polymer ?
#
loop_
_entity_poly.entity_id
_entity_poly.type
_entity_poly.pdbx_seq_one_letter_code
_entity_poly.pdbx_strand_id
1 'polypeptide(L)'
;MADGRALPPGQFAGKAFVRFGLGRFRNKRVAHEGPVALSLEGLVSEAGTVSAEQLGALERVRQVSDFHCVTTWSVANVAWEGVRFADFCRAIARPLPEAALVVFHGLDGYRCAMPLEDLMAHDVLLADRVDGAPLGLAHGGPQRLVAPAHYGYKNVKHLAAIEFRKSRRGYSFPFPYPGLMDHPRGRVALEERAQFLPNWLIRPIYKLFVPRAVRK
;
A
#
# COMPACT_ATOMS: atom_id res chain seq x y z
N MET A 1 7.10 -12.70 -21.78
CA MET A 1 7.09 -14.08 -21.27
C MET A 1 7.27 -13.99 -19.76
N ALA A 2 6.36 -14.59 -18.98
CA ALA A 2 6.46 -14.57 -17.54
C ALA A 2 7.70 -15.37 -17.11
N ASP A 3 8.49 -14.79 -16.27
CA ASP A 3 9.76 -15.26 -15.71
C ASP A 3 9.53 -16.47 -14.79
N GLY A 4 9.04 -17.59 -15.28
CA GLY A 4 8.92 -18.90 -14.62
C GLY A 4 8.57 -18.95 -13.11
N ARG A 5 8.39 -17.80 -12.45
CA ARG A 5 8.01 -17.73 -11.04
C ARG A 5 6.57 -18.17 -10.84
N ALA A 6 6.37 -19.12 -9.93
CA ALA A 6 5.04 -19.50 -9.50
C ALA A 6 4.33 -18.29 -8.87
N LEU A 7 3.14 -17.97 -9.37
CA LEU A 7 2.32 -16.94 -8.75
C LEU A 7 1.86 -17.38 -7.35
N PRO A 8 1.67 -16.43 -6.44
CA PRO A 8 1.09 -16.73 -5.14
C PRO A 8 -0.27 -17.43 -5.26
N PRO A 9 -0.68 -18.18 -4.22
CA PRO A 9 -1.93 -18.93 -4.26
C PRO A 9 -3.13 -18.06 -4.67
N GLY A 10 -3.98 -18.59 -5.55
CA GLY A 10 -5.19 -17.93 -6.00
C GLY A 10 -5.00 -16.67 -6.86
N GLN A 11 -3.79 -16.40 -7.37
CA GLN A 11 -3.50 -15.30 -8.30
C GLN A 11 -3.37 -15.82 -9.73
N PHE A 12 -3.69 -14.95 -10.71
CA PHE A 12 -3.36 -15.15 -12.12
C PHE A 12 -2.54 -13.95 -12.64
N ALA A 13 -1.78 -14.16 -13.71
CA ALA A 13 -0.98 -13.10 -14.31
C ALA A 13 -1.87 -12.06 -15.01
N GLY A 14 -1.81 -10.83 -14.53
CA GLY A 14 -2.42 -9.68 -15.17
C GLY A 14 -1.51 -9.12 -16.27
N LYS A 15 -2.08 -8.63 -17.36
CA LYS A 15 -1.33 -8.11 -18.52
C LYS A 15 -0.88 -6.66 -18.36
N ALA A 16 -1.47 -5.91 -17.44
CA ALA A 16 -1.16 -4.50 -17.26
C ALA A 16 -1.29 -4.07 -15.80
N PHE A 17 -0.42 -3.15 -15.39
CA PHE A 17 -0.54 -2.45 -14.12
C PHE A 17 -1.55 -1.31 -14.28
N VAL A 18 -2.83 -1.60 -14.03
CA VAL A 18 -3.92 -0.66 -14.24
C VAL A 18 -4.26 0.12 -12.98
N ARG A 19 -4.79 1.34 -13.15
CA ARG A 19 -5.45 2.03 -12.05
C ARG A 19 -6.61 1.18 -11.54
N PHE A 20 -6.57 0.85 -10.27
CA PHE A 20 -7.62 0.08 -9.63
C PHE A 20 -8.11 0.73 -8.35
N GLY A 21 -9.41 0.72 -8.16
CA GLY A 21 -10.12 1.12 -6.95
C GLY A 21 -11.52 0.55 -6.98
N LEU A 22 -12.12 0.30 -5.84
CA LEU A 22 -13.49 -0.17 -5.69
C LEU A 22 -14.40 0.94 -5.19
N GLY A 23 -15.70 0.83 -5.46
CA GLY A 23 -16.73 1.72 -4.97
C GLY A 23 -16.37 3.19 -5.19
N ARG A 24 -16.48 4.01 -4.15
CA ARG A 24 -16.24 5.45 -4.21
C ARG A 24 -14.80 5.84 -4.59
N PHE A 25 -13.83 4.96 -4.37
CA PHE A 25 -12.41 5.21 -4.71
C PHE A 25 -12.09 4.92 -6.18
N ARG A 26 -12.99 4.30 -6.93
CA ARG A 26 -12.78 3.95 -8.35
C ARG A 26 -12.54 5.18 -9.22
N ASN A 27 -13.34 6.22 -9.02
CA ASN A 27 -13.31 7.42 -9.85
C ASN A 27 -12.84 8.66 -9.08
N LYS A 28 -12.44 8.50 -7.81
CA LYS A 28 -12.02 9.65 -7.01
C LYS A 28 -10.70 10.17 -7.56
N ARG A 29 -10.71 11.40 -8.03
CA ARG A 29 -9.52 12.12 -8.48
C ARG A 29 -9.00 12.92 -7.29
N VAL A 30 -7.72 12.85 -7.07
CA VAL A 30 -7.00 13.73 -6.14
C VAL A 30 -6.56 14.93 -6.98
N ALA A 31 -7.12 16.09 -6.68
CA ALA A 31 -6.66 17.34 -7.27
C ALA A 31 -5.46 17.84 -6.46
N HIS A 32 -4.28 17.32 -6.78
CA HIS A 32 -3.04 17.79 -6.14
C HIS A 32 -1.93 17.82 -7.18
N GLU A 33 -1.34 18.98 -7.38
CA GLU A 33 -0.16 19.20 -8.20
C GLU A 33 0.99 19.57 -7.27
N GLY A 34 2.10 18.85 -7.37
CA GLY A 34 3.31 19.10 -6.58
C GLY A 34 3.51 18.15 -5.38
N PRO A 35 4.55 18.40 -4.59
CA PRO A 35 4.87 17.58 -3.42
C PRO A 35 3.83 17.74 -2.31
N VAL A 36 3.36 16.62 -1.76
CA VAL A 36 2.48 16.61 -0.59
C VAL A 36 3.35 16.63 0.66
N ALA A 37 3.08 17.57 1.53
CA ALA A 37 3.61 17.53 2.89
C ALA A 37 3.05 16.27 3.59
N LEU A 38 3.94 15.40 4.06
CA LEU A 38 3.55 14.18 4.74
C LEU A 38 3.36 14.45 6.23
N SER A 39 2.14 14.30 6.74
CA SER A 39 1.87 14.41 8.18
C SER A 39 2.39 13.16 8.89
N LEU A 40 3.10 13.35 9.99
CA LEU A 40 3.59 12.33 10.89
C LEU A 40 2.89 12.46 12.24
N GLU A 41 2.18 11.43 12.66
CA GLU A 41 1.23 11.49 13.78
C GLU A 41 1.40 10.30 14.75
N GLY A 42 0.87 10.46 15.96
CA GLY A 42 0.72 9.38 16.94
C GLY A 42 1.99 9.09 17.75
N LEU A 43 2.29 7.81 17.95
CA LEU A 43 3.36 7.32 18.83
C LEU A 43 4.74 7.42 18.15
N VAL A 44 5.21 8.63 17.99
CA VAL A 44 6.55 8.98 17.43
C VAL A 44 7.27 9.95 18.36
N SER A 45 8.58 10.04 18.23
CA SER A 45 9.37 10.96 19.06
C SER A 45 8.98 12.42 18.85
N GLU A 46 8.65 12.79 17.62
CA GLU A 46 8.23 14.14 17.26
C GLU A 46 7.19 14.06 16.14
N ALA A 47 5.96 14.46 16.46
CA ALA A 47 4.88 14.57 15.49
C ALA A 47 4.97 15.90 14.74
N GLY A 48 4.58 15.90 13.46
CA GLY A 48 4.64 17.13 12.65
C GLY A 48 4.58 16.86 11.16
N THR A 49 5.06 17.80 10.38
CA THR A 49 5.11 17.71 8.94
C THR A 49 6.51 17.29 8.48
N VAL A 50 6.59 16.22 7.73
CA VAL A 50 7.83 15.77 7.07
C VAL A 50 7.94 16.47 5.71
N SER A 51 9.01 17.22 5.52
CA SER A 51 9.24 17.94 4.27
C SER A 51 9.78 17.01 3.15
N ALA A 52 9.65 17.44 1.90
CA ALA A 52 10.24 16.75 0.77
C ALA A 52 11.79 16.70 0.87
N GLU A 53 12.40 17.71 1.48
CA GLU A 53 13.84 17.77 1.74
C GLU A 53 14.29 16.69 2.74
N GLN A 54 13.55 16.54 3.84
CA GLN A 54 13.82 15.48 4.83
C GLN A 54 13.70 14.07 4.21
N LEU A 55 12.68 13.83 3.38
CA LEU A 55 12.56 12.57 2.64
C LEU A 55 13.68 12.42 1.60
N GLY A 56 14.05 13.50 0.92
CA GLY A 56 15.10 13.53 -0.08
C GLY A 56 16.51 13.31 0.46
N ALA A 57 16.72 13.56 1.76
CA ALA A 57 17.97 13.28 2.45
C ALA A 57 18.20 11.79 2.75
N LEU A 58 17.14 10.96 2.67
CA LEU A 58 17.26 9.52 2.86
C LEU A 58 17.80 8.84 1.60
N GLU A 59 18.47 7.70 1.81
CA GLU A 59 18.96 6.88 0.70
C GLU A 59 17.80 6.46 -0.20
N ARG A 60 17.92 6.77 -1.49
CA ARG A 60 16.96 6.34 -2.50
C ARG A 60 17.32 4.95 -3.02
N VAL A 61 16.32 4.10 -3.10
CA VAL A 61 16.48 2.74 -3.61
C VAL A 61 15.59 2.51 -4.80
N ARG A 62 16.05 1.64 -5.70
CA ARG A 62 15.26 1.07 -6.78
C ARG A 62 15.08 -0.41 -6.50
N GLN A 63 13.83 -0.87 -6.56
CA GLN A 63 13.52 -2.29 -6.45
C GLN A 63 12.51 -2.72 -7.50
N VAL A 64 12.63 -3.97 -7.93
CA VAL A 64 11.64 -4.61 -8.79
C VAL A 64 10.88 -5.62 -7.94
N SER A 65 9.57 -5.50 -7.90
CA SER A 65 8.71 -6.41 -7.15
C SER A 65 7.37 -6.61 -7.85
N ASP A 66 6.72 -7.72 -7.53
CA ASP A 66 5.39 -8.01 -8.04
C ASP A 66 4.34 -7.22 -7.26
N PHE A 67 3.27 -6.86 -7.94
CA PHE A 67 2.10 -6.25 -7.33
C PHE A 67 0.92 -7.22 -7.34
N HIS A 68 0.29 -7.43 -6.19
CA HIS A 68 -0.77 -8.42 -6.00
C HIS A 68 -2.08 -7.77 -5.60
N CYS A 69 -3.10 -7.83 -6.45
CA CYS A 69 -4.43 -7.33 -6.10
C CYS A 69 -5.23 -8.40 -5.34
N VAL A 70 -5.95 -8.01 -4.30
CA VAL A 70 -6.83 -8.91 -3.55
C VAL A 70 -7.90 -9.54 -4.46
N THR A 71 -8.26 -8.88 -5.57
CA THR A 71 -9.19 -9.38 -6.59
C THR A 71 -8.56 -10.39 -7.57
N THR A 72 -7.57 -11.14 -7.09
CA THR A 72 -7.00 -12.36 -7.71
C THR A 72 -6.03 -12.18 -8.90
N TRP A 73 -5.56 -11.00 -9.21
CA TRP A 73 -4.56 -10.77 -10.26
C TRP A 73 -3.26 -10.19 -9.73
N SER A 74 -2.17 -10.49 -10.43
CA SER A 74 -0.84 -9.97 -10.11
C SER A 74 -0.18 -9.40 -11.36
N VAL A 75 0.62 -8.38 -11.18
CA VAL A 75 1.53 -7.85 -12.21
C VAL A 75 2.95 -8.05 -11.73
N ALA A 76 3.75 -8.72 -12.54
CA ALA A 76 5.14 -8.98 -12.23
C ALA A 76 6.05 -7.81 -12.62
N ASN A 77 7.20 -7.74 -11.95
CA ASN A 77 8.34 -6.90 -12.34
C ASN A 77 8.02 -5.39 -12.40
N VAL A 78 7.22 -4.86 -11.48
CA VAL A 78 7.00 -3.41 -11.36
C VAL A 78 8.25 -2.79 -10.72
N ALA A 79 8.88 -1.83 -11.41
CA ALA A 79 10.07 -1.14 -10.92
C ALA A 79 9.67 0.10 -10.11
N TRP A 80 9.88 0.04 -8.81
CA TRP A 80 9.61 1.12 -7.85
C TRP A 80 10.88 1.86 -7.48
N GLU A 81 10.76 3.17 -7.24
CA GLU A 81 11.83 3.97 -6.65
C GLU A 81 11.28 4.82 -5.51
N GLY A 82 12.05 4.98 -4.46
CA GLY A 82 11.67 5.73 -3.26
C GLY A 82 12.64 5.52 -2.12
N VAL A 83 12.16 5.68 -0.90
CA VAL A 83 12.94 5.46 0.33
C VAL A 83 12.40 4.26 1.08
N ARG A 84 13.27 3.50 1.75
CA ARG A 84 12.82 2.37 2.57
C ARG A 84 12.02 2.88 3.76
N PHE A 85 10.90 2.22 4.05
CA PHE A 85 10.10 2.59 5.22
C PHE A 85 10.88 2.42 6.53
N ALA A 86 11.73 1.40 6.61
CA ALA A 86 12.60 1.19 7.76
C ALA A 86 13.60 2.34 7.97
N ASP A 87 14.16 2.93 6.90
CA ASP A 87 15.05 4.07 6.98
C ASP A 87 14.30 5.34 7.37
N PHE A 88 13.10 5.55 6.83
CA PHE A 88 12.19 6.59 7.28
C PHE A 88 11.88 6.48 8.79
N CYS A 89 11.61 5.27 9.28
CA CYS A 89 11.37 5.04 10.70
C CYS A 89 12.60 5.37 11.54
N ARG A 90 13.79 4.94 11.11
CA ARG A 90 15.03 5.18 11.90
C ARG A 90 15.46 6.64 11.96
N ALA A 91 15.37 7.33 10.83
CA ALA A 91 15.90 8.68 10.72
C ALA A 91 14.89 9.77 11.08
N ILE A 92 13.61 9.59 10.71
CA ILE A 92 12.60 10.64 10.80
C ILE A 92 11.52 10.31 11.84
N ALA A 93 10.76 9.23 11.64
CA ALA A 93 9.60 8.95 12.48
C ALA A 93 9.95 8.56 13.91
N ARG A 94 11.01 7.79 14.12
CA ARG A 94 11.48 7.32 15.44
C ARG A 94 10.31 6.85 16.31
N PRO A 95 9.63 5.74 15.92
CA PRO A 95 8.48 5.25 16.65
C PRO A 95 8.81 4.98 18.12
N LEU A 96 7.87 5.34 19.00
CA LEU A 96 7.99 5.01 20.44
C LEU A 96 7.86 3.48 20.64
N PRO A 97 8.41 2.93 21.73
CA PRO A 97 8.41 1.48 21.98
C PRO A 97 7.02 0.84 21.98
N GLU A 98 5.97 1.59 22.29
CA GLU A 98 4.59 1.11 22.31
C GLU A 98 3.93 1.09 20.94
N ALA A 99 4.55 1.67 19.92
CA ALA A 99 4.02 1.69 18.56
C ALA A 99 4.10 0.28 17.94
N ALA A 100 2.97 -0.31 17.65
CA ALA A 100 2.86 -1.65 17.07
C ALA A 100 2.08 -1.67 15.75
N LEU A 101 1.42 -0.57 15.41
CA LEU A 101 0.55 -0.43 14.24
C LEU A 101 0.81 0.91 13.56
N VAL A 102 0.73 0.92 12.23
CA VAL A 102 0.76 2.15 11.44
C VAL A 102 -0.52 2.26 10.62
N VAL A 103 -1.16 3.42 10.67
CA VAL A 103 -2.29 3.78 9.81
C VAL A 103 -1.81 4.75 8.76
N PHE A 104 -1.96 4.39 7.51
CA PHE A 104 -1.66 5.25 6.37
C PHE A 104 -2.93 5.93 5.88
N HIS A 105 -2.86 7.23 5.63
CA HIS A 105 -3.97 8.04 5.14
C HIS A 105 -3.66 8.61 3.76
N GLY A 106 -4.54 8.38 2.81
CA GLY A 106 -4.45 8.94 1.46
C GLY A 106 -5.28 10.22 1.33
N LEU A 107 -4.85 11.15 0.45
CA LEU A 107 -5.58 12.37 0.10
C LEU A 107 -7.01 12.09 -0.43
N ASP A 108 -7.22 10.90 -0.97
CA ASP A 108 -8.55 10.47 -1.42
C ASP A 108 -9.47 10.04 -0.27
N GLY A 109 -8.98 10.09 0.98
CA GLY A 109 -9.67 9.65 2.19
C GLY A 109 -9.65 8.14 2.38
N TYR A 110 -8.89 7.40 1.55
CA TYR A 110 -8.58 6.00 1.81
C TYR A 110 -7.62 5.90 3.00
N ARG A 111 -7.81 4.89 3.82
CA ARG A 111 -6.89 4.59 4.93
C ARG A 111 -6.76 3.10 5.12
N CYS A 112 -5.58 2.65 5.54
CA CYS A 112 -5.34 1.26 5.85
C CYS A 112 -4.33 1.12 6.98
N ALA A 113 -4.57 0.14 7.85
CA ALA A 113 -3.68 -0.16 8.96
C ALA A 113 -2.82 -1.40 8.66
N MET A 114 -1.55 -1.36 9.09
CA MET A 114 -0.61 -2.48 8.99
C MET A 114 0.21 -2.61 10.28
N PRO A 115 0.58 -3.82 10.71
CA PRO A 115 1.55 -4.01 11.79
C PRO A 115 2.88 -3.34 11.46
N LEU A 116 3.47 -2.66 12.43
CA LEU A 116 4.78 -2.01 12.24
C LEU A 116 5.87 -3.03 11.91
N GLU A 117 5.82 -4.22 12.50
CA GLU A 117 6.77 -5.32 12.22
C GLU A 117 6.80 -5.72 10.74
N ASP A 118 5.62 -5.79 10.06
CA ASP A 118 5.53 -6.11 8.63
C ASP A 118 6.13 -4.99 7.77
N LEU A 119 5.98 -3.74 8.21
CA LEU A 119 6.48 -2.57 7.49
C LEU A 119 7.99 -2.38 7.60
N MET A 120 8.63 -2.98 8.61
CA MET A 120 10.09 -2.93 8.75
C MET A 120 10.83 -3.90 7.81
N ALA A 121 10.10 -4.66 6.97
CA ALA A 121 10.71 -5.50 5.94
C ALA A 121 11.51 -4.65 4.93
N HIS A 122 12.63 -5.22 4.45
CA HIS A 122 13.61 -4.51 3.61
C HIS A 122 13.04 -4.02 2.26
N ASP A 123 11.94 -4.62 1.80
CA ASP A 123 11.29 -4.34 0.51
C ASP A 123 10.07 -3.40 0.63
N VAL A 124 9.81 -2.85 1.81
CA VAL A 124 8.73 -1.86 2.00
C VAL A 124 9.25 -0.46 1.74
N LEU A 125 8.59 0.26 0.80
CA LEU A 125 8.99 1.60 0.36
C LEU A 125 7.89 2.64 0.54
N LEU A 126 8.32 3.87 0.80
CA LEU A 126 7.60 5.08 0.44
C LEU A 126 8.06 5.46 -0.98
N ALA A 127 7.28 5.09 -1.98
CA ALA A 127 7.65 5.24 -3.39
C ALA A 127 7.04 6.52 -3.99
N ASP A 128 7.82 7.19 -4.82
CA ASP A 128 7.42 8.38 -5.59
C ASP A 128 7.62 8.21 -7.11
N ARG A 129 8.24 7.09 -7.55
CA ARG A 129 8.44 6.77 -8.96
C ARG A 129 8.06 5.31 -9.26
N VAL A 130 7.66 5.08 -10.50
CA VAL A 130 7.39 3.75 -11.06
C VAL A 130 7.91 3.68 -12.50
N ASP A 131 8.59 2.60 -12.87
CA ASP A 131 9.18 2.37 -14.19
C ASP A 131 10.02 3.56 -14.69
N GLY A 132 10.81 4.16 -13.78
CA GLY A 132 11.69 5.28 -14.04
C GLY A 132 11.02 6.66 -14.15
N ALA A 133 9.68 6.75 -14.09
CA ALA A 133 8.94 8.01 -14.16
C ALA A 133 8.33 8.40 -12.80
N PRO A 134 8.11 9.70 -12.50
CA PRO A 134 7.34 10.11 -11.33
C PRO A 134 5.96 9.44 -11.32
N LEU A 135 5.49 9.07 -10.12
CA LEU A 135 4.17 8.47 -9.96
C LEU A 135 3.07 9.41 -10.46
N GLY A 136 2.36 8.97 -11.50
CA GLY A 136 1.14 9.63 -11.92
C GLY A 136 -0.02 9.39 -10.94
N LEU A 137 -1.05 10.24 -11.02
CA LEU A 137 -2.26 10.13 -10.17
C LEU A 137 -2.96 8.76 -10.29
N ALA A 138 -2.87 8.10 -11.44
CA ALA A 138 -3.44 6.75 -11.62
C ALA A 138 -2.81 5.71 -10.69
N HIS A 139 -1.52 5.86 -10.41
CA HIS A 139 -0.74 4.91 -9.62
C HIS A 139 -0.42 5.38 -8.20
N GLY A 140 -1.01 6.50 -7.77
CA GLY A 140 -0.94 6.95 -6.39
C GLY A 140 0.06 8.07 -6.13
N GLY A 141 0.43 8.83 -7.19
CA GLY A 141 1.27 10.02 -7.03
C GLY A 141 0.65 11.07 -6.11
N PRO A 142 1.50 11.94 -5.52
CA PRO A 142 2.94 12.01 -5.72
C PRO A 142 3.73 10.93 -4.98
N GLN A 143 3.17 10.32 -3.95
CA GLN A 143 3.81 9.26 -3.16
C GLN A 143 2.82 8.20 -2.69
N ARG A 144 3.30 6.97 -2.50
CA ARG A 144 2.51 5.83 -2.05
C ARG A 144 3.32 4.86 -1.19
N LEU A 145 2.60 4.04 -0.44
CA LEU A 145 3.19 2.85 0.17
C LEU A 145 3.32 1.73 -0.87
N VAL A 146 4.45 1.04 -0.84
CA VAL A 146 4.70 -0.22 -1.55
C VAL A 146 5.16 -1.26 -0.53
N ALA A 147 4.35 -2.30 -0.34
CA ALA A 147 4.63 -3.44 0.52
C ALA A 147 4.33 -4.73 -0.26
N PRO A 148 5.32 -5.31 -0.95
CA PRO A 148 5.12 -6.38 -1.94
C PRO A 148 4.53 -7.67 -1.37
N ALA A 149 4.86 -8.00 -0.12
CA ALA A 149 4.33 -9.17 0.56
C ALA A 149 2.82 -9.09 0.86
N HIS A 150 2.20 -7.90 0.67
CA HIS A 150 0.82 -7.61 1.04
C HIS A 150 -0.04 -7.28 -0.18
N TYR A 151 -1.34 -7.59 -0.09
CA TYR A 151 -2.28 -7.22 -1.15
C TYR A 151 -2.34 -5.72 -1.39
N GLY A 152 -2.59 -5.33 -2.65
CA GLY A 152 -2.58 -3.95 -3.11
C GLY A 152 -3.47 -2.98 -2.34
N TYR A 153 -4.50 -3.44 -1.64
CA TYR A 153 -5.32 -2.58 -0.79
C TYR A 153 -4.57 -2.07 0.47
N LYS A 154 -3.50 -2.77 0.86
CA LYS A 154 -2.58 -2.32 1.91
C LYS A 154 -1.63 -1.22 1.43
N ASN A 155 -1.36 -1.16 0.14
CA ASN A 155 -0.45 -0.23 -0.52
C ASN A 155 -1.13 1.12 -0.78
N VAL A 156 -1.31 1.92 0.28
CA VAL A 156 -2.06 3.19 0.24
C VAL A 156 -1.46 4.16 -0.77
N LYS A 157 -2.33 4.69 -1.64
CA LYS A 157 -2.02 5.67 -2.68
C LYS A 157 -2.18 7.11 -2.16
N HIS A 158 -1.55 8.07 -2.85
CA HIS A 158 -1.71 9.50 -2.55
C HIS A 158 -1.43 9.80 -1.07
N LEU A 159 -0.35 9.25 -0.55
CA LEU A 159 -0.05 9.25 0.87
C LEU A 159 0.07 10.69 1.41
N ALA A 160 -0.72 10.99 2.44
CA ALA A 160 -0.81 12.30 3.07
C ALA A 160 -0.41 12.27 4.55
N ALA A 161 -0.71 11.16 5.27
CA ALA A 161 -0.30 11.03 6.66
C ALA A 161 0.06 9.60 7.02
N ILE A 162 0.97 9.48 7.98
CA ILE A 162 1.41 8.23 8.61
C ILE A 162 1.21 8.38 10.12
N GLU A 163 0.29 7.60 10.68
CA GLU A 163 -0.06 7.62 12.09
C GLU A 163 0.42 6.34 12.79
N PHE A 164 1.31 6.48 13.78
CA PHE A 164 1.79 5.37 14.58
C PHE A 164 0.90 5.14 15.80
N ARG A 165 0.47 3.90 16.04
CA ARG A 165 -0.50 3.55 17.07
C ARG A 165 -0.07 2.29 17.85
N LYS A 166 -0.59 2.16 19.06
CA LYS A 166 -0.41 0.94 19.86
C LYS A 166 -1.24 -0.24 19.34
N SER A 167 -2.43 0.03 18.79
CA SER A 167 -3.37 -1.01 18.37
C SER A 167 -4.40 -0.51 17.36
N ARG A 168 -5.25 -1.42 16.88
CA ARG A 168 -6.39 -1.08 15.98
C ARG A 168 -7.57 -0.41 16.69
N ARG A 169 -7.52 -0.20 18.01
CA ARG A 169 -8.64 0.41 18.76
C ARG A 169 -8.97 1.80 18.19
N GLY A 170 -10.24 2.03 17.83
CA GLY A 170 -10.69 3.29 17.21
C GLY A 170 -10.32 3.44 15.72
N TYR A 171 -9.64 2.46 15.13
CA TYR A 171 -9.46 2.42 13.67
C TYR A 171 -10.66 1.72 13.02
N SER A 172 -11.12 2.24 11.89
CA SER A 172 -12.12 1.60 11.03
C SER A 172 -11.68 1.64 9.58
N PHE A 173 -11.89 0.54 8.86
CA PHE A 173 -11.67 0.51 7.41
C PHE A 173 -12.64 1.47 6.72
N PRO A 174 -12.27 2.14 5.62
CA PRO A 174 -13.10 3.19 5.05
C PRO A 174 -14.44 2.67 4.50
N PHE A 175 -15.52 3.31 4.92
CA PHE A 175 -16.85 3.08 4.37
C PHE A 175 -16.86 3.31 2.83
N PRO A 176 -17.58 2.53 2.01
CA PRO A 176 -18.59 1.53 2.37
C PRO A 176 -18.07 0.08 2.49
N TYR A 177 -16.77 -0.11 2.59
CA TYR A 177 -16.23 -1.47 2.64
C TYR A 177 -16.52 -2.14 3.98
N PRO A 178 -17.04 -3.38 3.97
CA PRO A 178 -17.19 -4.15 5.19
C PRO A 178 -15.84 -4.35 5.88
N GLY A 179 -15.80 -4.22 7.21
CA GLY A 179 -14.57 -4.41 7.99
C GLY A 179 -13.91 -5.78 7.79
N LEU A 180 -14.72 -6.79 7.42
CA LEU A 180 -14.22 -8.13 7.08
C LEU A 180 -13.24 -8.15 5.89
N MET A 181 -13.28 -7.14 4.99
CA MET A 181 -12.37 -7.02 3.86
C MET A 181 -10.98 -6.50 4.26
N ASP A 182 -10.83 -5.98 5.47
CA ASP A 182 -9.57 -5.48 6.00
C ASP A 182 -8.89 -6.51 6.90
N HIS A 183 -8.28 -7.53 6.30
CA HIS A 183 -7.46 -8.47 7.08
C HIS A 183 -6.33 -7.70 7.79
N PRO A 184 -6.01 -7.95 9.08
CA PRO A 184 -5.00 -7.22 9.84
C PRO A 184 -3.65 -7.11 9.11
N ARG A 185 -3.17 -8.20 8.55
CA ARG A 185 -1.91 -8.26 7.79
C ARG A 185 -2.14 -8.22 6.28
N GLY A 186 -3.03 -9.05 5.72
CA GLY A 186 -3.33 -9.10 4.29
C GLY A 186 -2.17 -9.63 3.45
N ARG A 187 -1.45 -10.65 3.95
CA ARG A 187 -0.29 -11.26 3.28
C ARG A 187 -0.73 -12.12 2.11
N VAL A 188 -0.04 -11.96 0.98
CA VAL A 188 -0.37 -12.62 -0.28
C VAL A 188 -0.07 -14.12 -0.23
N ALA A 189 1.10 -14.49 0.30
CA ALA A 189 1.55 -15.88 0.39
C ALA A 189 0.64 -16.78 1.22
N LEU A 190 -0.06 -16.19 2.20
CA LEU A 190 -1.00 -16.89 3.08
C LEU A 190 -2.47 -16.71 2.65
N GLU A 191 -2.71 -16.05 1.52
CA GLU A 191 -4.06 -15.73 1.03
C GLU A 191 -4.96 -15.02 2.06
N GLU A 192 -4.42 -14.11 2.83
CA GLU A 192 -5.15 -13.33 3.84
C GLU A 192 -6.05 -12.25 3.18
N ARG A 193 -7.04 -12.70 2.40
CA ARG A 193 -7.91 -11.83 1.57
C ARG A 193 -9.01 -11.13 2.35
N ALA A 194 -9.49 -11.75 3.43
CA ALA A 194 -10.54 -11.21 4.28
C ALA A 194 -10.42 -11.76 5.70
N GLN A 195 -10.99 -11.05 6.69
CA GLN A 195 -11.17 -11.58 8.03
C GLN A 195 -12.38 -12.53 8.07
N PHE A 196 -12.27 -13.62 8.82
CA PHE A 196 -13.36 -14.53 9.14
C PHE A 196 -14.06 -15.22 7.96
N LEU A 197 -13.57 -15.01 6.72
CA LEU A 197 -14.11 -15.67 5.55
C LEU A 197 -13.07 -16.58 4.89
N PRO A 198 -13.42 -17.85 4.60
CA PRO A 198 -12.50 -18.76 3.94
C PRO A 198 -12.30 -18.36 2.46
N ASN A 199 -11.11 -18.67 1.92
CA ASN A 199 -10.73 -18.29 0.56
C ASN A 199 -11.63 -18.90 -0.52
N TRP A 200 -12.19 -20.10 -0.30
CA TRP A 200 -13.10 -20.72 -1.26
C TRP A 200 -14.39 -19.91 -1.46
N LEU A 201 -14.83 -19.16 -0.44
CA LEU A 201 -16.01 -18.30 -0.50
C LEU A 201 -15.70 -16.92 -1.05
N ILE A 202 -14.64 -16.28 -0.54
CA ILE A 202 -14.35 -14.87 -0.90
C ILE A 202 -13.67 -14.72 -2.29
N ARG A 203 -12.91 -15.72 -2.74
CA ARG A 203 -12.18 -15.68 -4.01
C ARG A 203 -13.10 -15.56 -5.23
N PRO A 204 -14.20 -16.31 -5.38
CA PRO A 204 -15.17 -16.14 -6.47
C PRO A 204 -15.76 -14.73 -6.50
N ILE A 205 -16.10 -14.17 -5.33
CA ILE A 205 -16.65 -12.82 -5.20
C ILE A 205 -15.65 -11.79 -5.72
N TYR A 206 -14.37 -11.89 -5.30
CA TYR A 206 -13.32 -10.98 -5.76
C TYR A 206 -13.05 -11.06 -7.27
N LYS A 207 -13.23 -12.23 -7.90
CA LYS A 207 -13.10 -12.39 -9.36
C LYS A 207 -14.07 -11.53 -10.15
N LEU A 208 -15.25 -11.22 -9.60
CA LEU A 208 -16.24 -10.36 -10.25
C LEU A 208 -15.74 -8.92 -10.43
N PHE A 209 -14.80 -8.47 -9.59
CA PHE A 209 -14.26 -7.12 -9.61
C PHE A 209 -12.99 -6.97 -10.45
N VAL A 210 -12.52 -8.01 -11.11
CA VAL A 210 -11.31 -7.96 -11.96
C VAL A 210 -11.56 -7.06 -13.17
N PRO A 211 -10.76 -6.00 -13.38
CA PRO A 211 -10.90 -5.12 -14.53
C PRO A 211 -10.71 -5.85 -15.85
N ARG A 212 -11.49 -5.50 -16.88
CA ARG A 212 -11.35 -6.11 -18.22
C ARG A 212 -9.95 -5.91 -18.80
N ALA A 213 -9.33 -4.75 -18.58
CA ALA A 213 -7.98 -4.43 -19.05
C ALA A 213 -6.87 -5.32 -18.45
N VAL A 214 -7.13 -6.02 -17.33
CA VAL A 214 -6.20 -6.97 -16.72
C VAL A 214 -6.30 -8.35 -17.38
N ARG A 215 -7.47 -8.68 -17.93
CA ARG A 215 -7.74 -10.00 -18.55
C ARG A 215 -7.31 -10.09 -20.01
N LYS A 216 -7.31 -8.95 -20.71
CA LYS A 216 -6.93 -8.81 -22.12
C LYS A 216 -5.45 -8.51 -22.28
#